data_637571de76f2637b9f55c3729beb32c8
#
_entry.id   637571de76f2637b9f55c3729beb32c8
#
_cell.length_a   1.000
_cell.length_b   1.000
_cell.length_c   1.000
_cell.angle_alpha   90.00
_cell.angle_beta   90.00
_cell.angle_gamma   90.00
#
_symmetry.space_group_name_H-M   'P 1'
#
loop_
_entity.id
_entity.type
_entity.pdbx_description
1 polymer ?
#
loop_
_entity_poly.entity_id
_entity_poly.type
_entity_poly.pdbx_seq_one_letter_code
_entity_poly.pdbx_strand_id
1 'polypeptide(L)'
;MTPSQSHGKFISGVIGLGIMLVLVLFVSGCTQPATTPAATTAPTQATTAIPTVTSTPVITSSTPGPTQTLKEEWSIEIQVQSNGYAPDPKIVTTVRGGNGLNFIQQIDVRVTRSDGIIENGIIPKPLKVGDFVALNGTDKIGYSDRAEVWATDPQGEKVKIFDDYVPFRTYN
;
A
#
# COMPACT_ATOMS: atom_id res chain seq x y z
N MET A 1 -41.10 30.74 33.21
CA MET A 1 -39.63 30.86 33.13
C MET A 1 -39.24 30.55 31.70
N THR A 2 -38.81 31.54 30.98
CA THR A 2 -38.62 31.65 29.55
C THR A 2 -37.32 30.95 29.06
N PRO A 3 -37.31 30.30 27.90
CA PRO A 3 -36.07 29.79 27.31
C PRO A 3 -35.36 30.89 26.51
N SER A 4 -34.07 31.04 26.76
CA SER A 4 -33.15 31.94 26.04
C SER A 4 -32.75 31.31 24.72
N GLN A 5 -33.11 31.95 23.62
CA GLN A 5 -32.61 31.66 22.27
C GLN A 5 -31.31 32.43 22.03
N SER A 6 -30.24 31.72 21.73
CA SER A 6 -28.98 32.30 21.25
C SER A 6 -28.91 32.15 19.73
N HIS A 7 -29.08 33.27 19.02
CA HIS A 7 -28.82 33.39 17.59
C HIS A 7 -27.31 33.54 17.33
N GLY A 8 -26.69 32.52 16.80
CA GLY A 8 -25.31 32.57 16.27
C GLY A 8 -25.32 32.88 14.77
N LYS A 9 -24.73 33.98 14.40
CA LYS A 9 -24.69 34.61 13.08
C LYS A 9 -23.98 33.77 12.02
N PHE A 10 -24.67 33.59 10.89
CA PHE A 10 -24.08 33.19 9.61
C PHE A 10 -23.12 34.28 9.12
N ILE A 11 -21.88 33.95 8.90
CA ILE A 11 -20.96 34.79 8.13
C ILE A 11 -20.75 34.08 6.79
N SER A 12 -21.42 34.62 5.78
CA SER A 12 -21.20 34.38 4.37
C SER A 12 -19.87 35.03 3.98
N GLY A 13 -18.92 34.22 3.53
CA GLY A 13 -17.67 34.72 2.95
C GLY A 13 -17.53 34.18 1.53
N VAL A 14 -18.13 34.88 0.58
CA VAL A 14 -17.87 34.78 -0.86
C VAL A 14 -16.63 35.62 -1.15
N ILE A 15 -15.61 35.07 -1.79
CA ILE A 15 -14.48 35.69 -2.52
C ILE A 15 -13.53 34.51 -2.83
N GLY A 16 -13.04 34.27 -4.04
CA GLY A 16 -12.95 34.99 -5.25
C GLY A 16 -12.40 34.08 -6.32
N LEU A 17 -12.95 34.28 -7.45
CA LEU A 17 -12.57 33.71 -8.74
C LEU A 17 -11.15 34.18 -9.12
N GLY A 18 -10.21 33.26 -9.25
CA GLY A 18 -8.85 33.51 -9.76
C GLY A 18 -8.54 32.57 -10.92
N ILE A 19 -9.00 32.95 -12.12
CA ILE A 19 -8.60 32.33 -13.37
C ILE A 19 -7.18 32.83 -13.68
N MET A 20 -6.22 31.94 -13.69
CA MET A 20 -4.92 32.21 -14.30
C MET A 20 -4.60 31.15 -15.36
N LEU A 21 -5.06 31.48 -16.54
CA LEU A 21 -4.76 30.82 -17.81
C LEU A 21 -3.30 31.13 -18.17
N VAL A 22 -2.39 30.18 -18.02
CA VAL A 22 -1.04 30.28 -18.60
C VAL A 22 -0.92 29.27 -19.72
N LEU A 23 -1.17 29.78 -20.92
CA LEU A 23 -0.94 29.11 -22.19
C LEU A 23 0.53 29.30 -22.57
N VAL A 24 1.37 28.27 -22.46
CA VAL A 24 2.75 28.31 -23.00
C VAL A 24 2.82 27.29 -24.14
N LEU A 25 2.69 27.82 -25.34
CA LEU A 25 3.00 27.13 -26.60
C LEU A 25 4.52 27.13 -26.78
N PHE A 26 5.17 26.00 -26.65
CA PHE A 26 6.52 25.78 -27.18
C PHE A 26 6.43 24.89 -28.41
N VAL A 27 6.38 25.56 -29.57
CA VAL A 27 6.69 24.94 -30.85
C VAL A 27 8.19 25.07 -31.03
N SER A 28 8.93 24.01 -30.92
CA SER A 28 10.33 23.93 -31.37
C SER A 28 10.45 22.81 -32.36
N GLY A 29 10.36 23.17 -33.61
CA GLY A 29 10.75 22.33 -34.72
C GLY A 29 12.26 22.20 -34.79
N CYS A 30 12.78 20.99 -34.71
CA CYS A 30 14.14 20.66 -35.12
C CYS A 30 14.08 19.91 -36.46
N THR A 31 14.44 20.59 -37.51
CA THR A 31 14.79 19.99 -38.79
C THR A 31 16.14 19.28 -38.67
N GLN A 32 16.12 17.97 -38.90
CA GLN A 32 17.33 17.14 -38.92
C GLN A 32 17.84 17.05 -40.35
N PRO A 33 19.11 17.40 -40.65
CA PRO A 33 19.68 17.18 -41.98
C PRO A 33 19.96 15.69 -42.22
N ALA A 34 19.57 15.21 -43.37
CA ALA A 34 19.87 13.87 -43.83
C ALA A 34 21.37 13.73 -44.14
N THR A 35 22.06 12.92 -43.36
CA THR A 35 23.41 12.47 -43.70
C THR A 35 23.35 11.05 -44.24
N THR A 36 23.83 10.87 -45.47
CA THR A 36 24.01 9.61 -46.19
C THR A 36 24.88 8.63 -45.40
N PRO A 37 24.50 7.37 -45.21
CA PRO A 37 25.33 6.41 -44.52
C PRO A 37 26.46 5.88 -45.40
N ALA A 38 27.70 6.09 -44.94
CA ALA A 38 28.86 5.36 -45.44
C ALA A 38 28.81 3.92 -44.93
N ALA A 39 28.94 2.96 -45.83
CA ALA A 39 29.02 1.55 -45.52
C ALA A 39 30.28 1.25 -44.72
N THR A 40 30.13 0.95 -43.43
CA THR A 40 31.18 0.42 -42.58
C THR A 40 30.89 -1.06 -42.33
N THR A 41 31.82 -1.92 -42.78
CA THR A 41 31.84 -3.34 -42.54
C THR A 41 31.80 -3.66 -41.05
N ALA A 42 30.73 -4.32 -40.59
CA ALA A 42 30.56 -4.74 -39.22
C ALA A 42 31.53 -5.89 -38.88
N PRO A 43 32.23 -5.84 -37.73
CA PRO A 43 32.86 -7.04 -37.17
C PRO A 43 31.77 -7.96 -36.63
N THR A 44 31.79 -9.22 -37.05
CA THR A 44 30.96 -10.32 -36.53
C THR A 44 31.25 -10.50 -35.03
N GLN A 45 30.40 -9.92 -34.15
CA GLN A 45 30.47 -10.23 -32.73
C GLN A 45 29.80 -11.59 -32.51
N ALA A 46 30.56 -12.48 -31.97
CA ALA A 46 30.07 -13.76 -31.44
C ALA A 46 29.06 -13.44 -30.32
N THR A 47 27.80 -13.80 -30.56
CA THR A 47 26.73 -13.70 -29.56
C THR A 47 27.01 -14.73 -28.47
N THR A 48 27.65 -14.31 -27.39
CA THR A 48 27.72 -15.10 -26.16
C THR A 48 26.31 -15.19 -25.59
N ALA A 49 25.70 -16.35 -25.65
CA ALA A 49 24.41 -16.63 -25.04
C ALA A 49 24.53 -16.40 -23.54
N ILE A 50 23.83 -15.32 -23.06
CA ILE A 50 23.66 -15.09 -21.63
C ILE A 50 22.75 -16.20 -21.10
N PRO A 51 23.16 -16.98 -20.09
CA PRO A 51 22.28 -17.99 -19.52
C PRO A 51 21.07 -17.27 -18.94
N THR A 52 19.90 -17.49 -19.53
CA THR A 52 18.61 -17.09 -18.98
C THR A 52 18.45 -17.85 -17.67
N VAL A 53 18.71 -17.20 -16.55
CA VAL A 53 18.34 -17.71 -15.22
C VAL A 53 16.80 -17.74 -15.17
N THR A 54 16.23 -18.90 -15.49
CA THR A 54 14.83 -19.20 -15.23
C THR A 54 14.68 -19.19 -13.71
N SER A 55 14.16 -18.08 -13.16
CA SER A 55 13.76 -18.05 -11.77
C SER A 55 12.55 -18.97 -11.63
N THR A 56 12.79 -20.19 -11.20
CA THR A 56 11.73 -21.10 -10.75
C THR A 56 10.97 -20.36 -9.63
N PRO A 57 9.64 -20.19 -9.71
CA PRO A 57 8.90 -19.62 -8.61
C PRO A 57 9.11 -20.54 -7.41
N VAL A 58 9.81 -20.05 -6.41
CA VAL A 58 9.88 -20.71 -5.10
C VAL A 58 8.48 -20.62 -4.56
N ILE A 59 7.73 -21.71 -4.65
CA ILE A 59 6.49 -21.88 -3.91
C ILE A 59 6.91 -21.95 -2.44
N THR A 60 7.02 -20.79 -1.81
CA THR A 60 7.28 -20.69 -0.39
C THR A 60 6.04 -21.25 0.28
N SER A 61 6.20 -22.41 0.92
CA SER A 61 5.15 -23.02 1.75
C SER A 61 4.69 -21.95 2.74
N SER A 62 3.47 -21.48 2.57
CA SER A 62 2.98 -20.26 3.21
C SER A 62 2.36 -20.52 4.59
N THR A 63 2.85 -21.52 5.32
CA THR A 63 2.39 -21.75 6.69
C THR A 63 2.65 -20.49 7.53
N PRO A 64 1.63 -19.98 8.27
CA PRO A 64 1.83 -18.88 9.19
C PRO A 64 3.00 -19.13 10.13
N GLY A 65 3.85 -18.13 10.27
CA GLY A 65 5.04 -18.21 11.13
C GLY A 65 4.77 -17.68 12.54
N PRO A 66 5.72 -17.84 13.46
CA PRO A 66 5.58 -17.32 14.80
C PRO A 66 5.46 -15.79 14.78
N THR A 67 4.61 -15.27 15.64
CA THR A 67 4.51 -13.85 15.97
C THR A 67 5.26 -13.56 17.27
N GLN A 68 5.63 -12.31 17.45
CA GLN A 68 6.30 -11.82 18.66
C GLN A 68 5.39 -10.79 19.34
N THR A 69 5.53 -10.69 20.65
CA THR A 69 4.80 -9.69 21.44
C THR A 69 5.66 -8.46 21.61
N LEU A 70 5.11 -7.29 21.28
CA LEU A 70 5.71 -6.01 21.63
C LEU A 70 5.73 -5.83 23.15
N LYS A 71 6.63 -5.00 23.66
CA LYS A 71 6.58 -4.54 25.04
C LYS A 71 5.23 -3.89 25.32
N GLU A 72 4.73 -4.01 26.55
CA GLU A 72 3.40 -3.52 26.93
C GLU A 72 3.22 -2.03 26.60
N GLU A 73 4.24 -1.22 26.86
CA GLU A 73 4.24 0.22 26.56
C GLU A 73 4.16 0.57 25.08
N TRP A 74 4.52 -0.39 24.19
CA TRP A 74 4.49 -0.22 22.74
C TRP A 74 3.44 -1.10 22.06
N SER A 75 2.57 -1.71 22.85
CA SER A 75 1.54 -2.61 22.34
C SER A 75 0.62 -1.89 21.35
N ILE A 76 0.31 -2.56 20.23
CA ILE A 76 -0.62 -2.10 19.21
C ILE A 76 -1.67 -3.18 19.00
N GLU A 77 -2.92 -2.76 18.99
CA GLU A 77 -4.05 -3.60 18.63
C GLU A 77 -4.40 -3.37 17.16
N ILE A 78 -4.41 -4.43 16.39
CA ILE A 78 -4.77 -4.40 14.97
C ILE A 78 -5.92 -5.37 14.69
N GLN A 79 -6.69 -5.07 13.66
CA GLN A 79 -7.67 -5.96 13.07
C GLN A 79 -7.34 -6.18 11.61
N VAL A 80 -7.25 -7.44 11.18
CA VAL A 80 -7.03 -7.82 9.79
C VAL A 80 -8.22 -8.62 9.31
N GLN A 81 -8.83 -8.19 8.21
CA GLN A 81 -10.03 -8.84 7.67
C GLN A 81 -10.21 -8.59 6.18
N SER A 82 -10.99 -9.45 5.52
CA SER A 82 -11.49 -9.18 4.17
C SER A 82 -12.60 -8.12 4.22
N ASN A 83 -12.68 -7.26 3.19
CA ASN A 83 -13.79 -6.32 3.05
C ASN A 83 -15.12 -7.00 2.61
N GLY A 84 -15.07 -8.27 2.23
CA GLY A 84 -16.25 -9.05 1.80
C GLY A 84 -16.90 -8.59 0.50
N TYR A 85 -16.25 -7.70 -0.26
CA TYR A 85 -16.80 -7.14 -1.50
C TYR A 85 -16.11 -7.76 -2.72
N ALA A 86 -16.77 -8.72 -3.37
CA ALA A 86 -16.20 -9.51 -4.47
C ALA A 86 -15.77 -8.70 -5.71
N PRO A 87 -16.48 -7.61 -6.13
CA PRO A 87 -16.03 -6.82 -7.27
C PRO A 87 -14.71 -6.05 -7.05
N ASP A 88 -14.35 -5.78 -5.79
CA ASP A 88 -13.08 -5.15 -5.41
C ASP A 88 -12.60 -5.74 -4.07
N PRO A 89 -12.07 -6.98 -4.10
CA PRO A 89 -11.67 -7.69 -2.88
C PRO A 89 -10.44 -7.05 -2.26
N LYS A 90 -10.53 -6.72 -0.97
CA LYS A 90 -9.45 -6.13 -0.19
C LYS A 90 -9.22 -6.88 1.11
N ILE A 91 -7.97 -7.00 1.51
CA ILE A 91 -7.58 -7.29 2.88
C ILE A 91 -7.31 -5.95 3.56
N VAL A 92 -8.06 -5.67 4.60
CA VAL A 92 -8.00 -4.40 5.33
C VAL A 92 -7.36 -4.65 6.69
N THR A 93 -6.26 -3.95 6.94
CA THR A 93 -5.60 -3.91 8.24
C THR A 93 -5.89 -2.57 8.89
N THR A 94 -6.53 -2.59 10.07
CA THR A 94 -6.96 -1.38 10.79
C THR A 94 -6.33 -1.32 12.16
N VAL A 95 -5.85 -0.16 12.57
CA VAL A 95 -5.37 0.13 13.93
C VAL A 95 -6.58 0.31 14.84
N ARG A 96 -6.69 -0.53 15.88
CA ARG A 96 -7.82 -0.51 16.84
C ARG A 96 -7.50 0.19 18.12
N GLY A 97 -6.22 0.27 18.49
CA GLY A 97 -5.78 0.89 19.74
C GLY A 97 -4.38 0.46 20.15
N GLY A 98 -4.10 0.63 21.42
CA GLY A 98 -2.87 0.20 22.07
C GLY A 98 -2.05 1.35 22.64
N ASN A 99 -1.20 1.04 23.63
CA ASN A 99 -0.35 2.02 24.30
C ASN A 99 0.73 2.58 23.36
N GLY A 100 1.08 1.82 22.32
CA GLY A 100 2.15 2.10 21.37
C GLY A 100 1.83 3.15 20.29
N LEU A 101 0.59 3.68 20.19
CA LEU A 101 0.17 4.60 19.13
C LEU A 101 1.13 5.78 18.92
N ASN A 102 1.69 6.32 19.99
CA ASN A 102 2.62 7.45 19.95
C ASN A 102 4.09 7.03 19.74
N PHE A 103 4.40 5.76 19.94
CA PHE A 103 5.77 5.25 19.99
C PHE A 103 6.13 4.49 18.70
N ILE A 104 5.26 3.63 18.19
CA ILE A 104 5.49 2.86 16.97
C ILE A 104 5.75 3.80 15.80
N GLN A 105 6.78 3.48 15.01
CA GLN A 105 7.22 4.32 13.89
C GLN A 105 6.37 4.10 12.64
N GLN A 106 6.02 2.84 12.38
CA GLN A 106 5.16 2.45 11.26
C GLN A 106 4.63 1.03 11.45
N ILE A 107 3.58 0.71 10.72
CA ILE A 107 3.08 -0.65 10.58
C ILE A 107 3.22 -1.04 9.11
N ASP A 108 3.95 -2.11 8.85
CA ASP A 108 4.10 -2.69 7.52
C ASP A 108 3.14 -3.86 7.37
N VAL A 109 2.45 -3.93 6.26
CA VAL A 109 1.51 -4.98 5.93
C VAL A 109 1.90 -5.63 4.62
N ARG A 110 1.92 -6.96 4.61
CA ARG A 110 2.14 -7.78 3.41
C ARG A 110 0.97 -8.74 3.26
N VAL A 111 0.41 -8.79 2.09
CA VAL A 111 -0.59 -9.79 1.73
C VAL A 111 -0.02 -10.66 0.61
N THR A 112 0.04 -11.96 0.87
CA THR A 112 0.33 -12.96 -0.17
C THR A 112 -0.98 -13.58 -0.57
N ARG A 113 -1.45 -13.23 -1.76
CA ARG A 113 -2.72 -13.69 -2.29
C ARG A 113 -2.65 -15.19 -2.65
N SER A 114 -3.80 -15.83 -2.68
CA SER A 114 -3.90 -17.25 -3.05
C SER A 114 -3.44 -17.55 -4.49
N ASP A 115 -3.36 -16.54 -5.37
CA ASP A 115 -2.79 -16.64 -6.71
C ASP A 115 -1.26 -16.40 -6.76
N GLY A 116 -0.62 -16.19 -5.60
CA GLY A 116 0.82 -15.97 -5.47
C GLY A 116 1.27 -14.52 -5.62
N ILE A 117 0.37 -13.59 -5.91
CA ILE A 117 0.70 -12.16 -5.99
C ILE A 117 0.96 -11.62 -4.58
N ILE A 118 2.00 -10.80 -4.44
CA ILE A 118 2.36 -10.16 -3.17
C ILE A 118 2.03 -8.67 -3.24
N GLU A 119 1.23 -8.22 -2.29
CA GLU A 119 0.88 -6.82 -2.08
C GLU A 119 1.53 -6.31 -0.79
N ASN A 120 1.99 -5.07 -0.80
CA ASN A 120 2.60 -4.45 0.38
C ASN A 120 1.98 -3.08 0.63
N GLY A 121 1.86 -2.72 1.91
CA GLY A 121 1.35 -1.43 2.33
C GLY A 121 1.94 -1.00 3.66
N ILE A 122 1.80 0.27 3.97
CA ILE A 122 2.36 0.88 5.18
C ILE A 122 1.32 1.81 5.81
N ILE A 123 1.19 1.77 7.13
CA ILE A 123 0.53 2.80 7.92
C ILE A 123 1.63 3.59 8.62
N PRO A 124 1.91 4.83 8.18
CA PRO A 124 3.00 5.62 8.72
C PRO A 124 2.62 6.32 10.04
N LYS A 125 3.61 6.74 10.80
CA LYS A 125 3.44 7.63 11.96
C LYS A 125 2.96 9.04 11.51
N PRO A 126 2.12 9.74 12.29
CA PRO A 126 1.56 9.34 13.60
C PRO A 126 0.38 8.38 13.45
N LEU A 127 0.40 7.29 14.23
CA LEU A 127 -0.67 6.29 14.22
C LEU A 127 -1.88 6.78 15.03
N LYS A 128 -3.07 6.51 14.49
CA LYS A 128 -4.35 6.83 15.14
C LYS A 128 -5.28 5.63 15.09
N VAL A 129 -6.17 5.55 16.05
CA VAL A 129 -7.28 4.59 16.02
C VAL A 129 -8.12 4.85 14.76
N GLY A 130 -8.35 3.80 13.99
CA GLY A 130 -9.07 3.88 12.73
C GLY A 130 -8.18 4.05 11.49
N ASP A 131 -6.89 4.33 11.63
CA ASP A 131 -5.96 4.31 10.49
C ASP A 131 -5.94 2.90 9.89
N PHE A 132 -5.91 2.82 8.57
CA PHE A 132 -5.95 1.54 7.89
C PHE A 132 -5.15 1.55 6.59
N VAL A 133 -4.82 0.36 6.13
CA VAL A 133 -4.35 0.08 4.78
C VAL A 133 -5.21 -1.02 4.18
N ALA A 134 -5.58 -0.86 2.91
CA ALA A 134 -6.35 -1.82 2.16
C ALA A 134 -5.51 -2.31 0.96
N LEU A 135 -5.21 -3.60 0.93
CA LEU A 135 -4.43 -4.25 -0.12
C LEU A 135 -5.33 -5.15 -0.94
N ASN A 136 -4.99 -5.39 -2.22
CA ASN A 136 -5.79 -6.27 -3.04
C ASN A 136 -5.76 -7.70 -2.48
N GLY A 137 -6.93 -8.30 -2.43
CA GLY A 137 -7.12 -9.68 -2.01
C GLY A 137 -7.64 -10.55 -3.15
N THR A 138 -7.91 -11.82 -2.86
CA THR A 138 -8.52 -12.77 -3.78
C THR A 138 -10.03 -12.83 -3.54
N ASP A 139 -10.82 -12.84 -4.63
CA ASP A 139 -12.29 -12.82 -4.62
C ASP A 139 -12.95 -14.20 -4.58
N LYS A 140 -12.16 -15.27 -4.46
CA LYS A 140 -12.67 -16.64 -4.55
C LYS A 140 -13.09 -17.16 -3.18
N ILE A 141 -14.37 -17.49 -3.04
CA ILE A 141 -14.89 -18.17 -1.84
C ILE A 141 -14.16 -19.50 -1.64
N GLY A 142 -13.74 -19.77 -0.40
CA GLY A 142 -12.96 -20.95 -0.05
C GLY A 142 -11.46 -20.81 -0.19
N TYR A 143 -11.00 -19.70 -0.73
CA TYR A 143 -9.58 -19.33 -0.71
C TYR A 143 -9.28 -18.37 0.44
N SER A 144 -8.03 -18.36 0.86
CA SER A 144 -7.55 -17.47 1.91
C SER A 144 -6.25 -16.82 1.46
N ASP A 145 -6.13 -15.54 1.70
CA ASP A 145 -4.89 -14.80 1.49
C ASP A 145 -4.11 -14.77 2.81
N ARG A 146 -2.79 -14.91 2.76
CA ARG A 146 -1.96 -14.78 3.95
C ARG A 146 -1.65 -13.31 4.20
N ALA A 147 -1.98 -12.82 5.39
CA ALA A 147 -1.62 -11.50 5.82
C ALA A 147 -0.53 -11.57 6.91
N GLU A 148 0.49 -10.79 6.74
CA GLU A 148 1.59 -10.61 7.69
C GLU A 148 1.67 -9.13 8.06
N VAL A 149 1.79 -8.84 9.36
CA VAL A 149 1.91 -7.45 9.84
C VAL A 149 3.08 -7.32 10.78
N TRP A 150 3.88 -6.29 10.56
CA TRP A 150 5.00 -5.93 11.41
C TRP A 150 4.81 -4.53 11.96
N ALA A 151 5.16 -4.33 13.21
CA ALA A 151 5.30 -3.02 13.82
C ALA A 151 6.79 -2.68 13.96
N THR A 152 7.19 -1.48 13.59
CA THR A 152 8.54 -0.97 13.83
C THR A 152 8.53 -0.17 15.14
N ASP A 153 9.25 -0.65 16.12
CA ASP A 153 9.32 -0.06 17.45
C ASP A 153 10.14 1.25 17.48
N PRO A 154 10.20 1.96 18.61
CA PRO A 154 10.99 3.20 18.74
C PRO A 154 12.49 3.02 18.53
N GLN A 155 13.00 1.81 18.68
CA GLN A 155 14.41 1.46 18.49
C GLN A 155 14.73 1.09 17.04
N GLY A 156 13.70 0.98 16.18
CA GLY A 156 13.82 0.60 14.78
C GLY A 156 13.78 -0.91 14.57
N GLU A 157 13.47 -1.69 15.58
CA GLU A 157 13.28 -3.13 15.45
C GLU A 157 11.92 -3.44 14.84
N LYS A 158 11.92 -4.34 13.85
CA LYS A 158 10.71 -4.77 13.17
C LYS A 158 10.19 -6.07 13.78
N VAL A 159 9.08 -5.98 14.47
CA VAL A 159 8.44 -7.07 15.22
C VAL A 159 7.22 -7.57 14.46
N LYS A 160 7.16 -8.86 14.13
CA LYS A 160 5.98 -9.46 13.49
C LYS A 160 4.88 -9.66 14.54
N ILE A 161 3.79 -8.92 14.43
CA ILE A 161 2.67 -8.92 15.37
C ILE A 161 1.46 -9.71 14.89
N PHE A 162 1.39 -10.03 13.58
CA PHE A 162 0.32 -10.83 12.99
C PHE A 162 0.86 -11.65 11.82
N ASP A 163 0.41 -12.90 11.70
CA ASP A 163 0.71 -13.78 10.58
C ASP A 163 -0.34 -14.89 10.53
N ASP A 164 -1.34 -14.73 9.67
CA ASP A 164 -2.42 -15.71 9.54
C ASP A 164 -3.09 -15.63 8.17
N TYR A 165 -3.94 -16.63 7.90
CA TYR A 165 -4.79 -16.67 6.73
C TYR A 165 -6.08 -15.91 6.95
N VAL A 166 -6.40 -15.02 6.01
CA VAL A 166 -7.64 -14.23 5.98
C VAL A 166 -8.55 -14.80 4.90
N PRO A 167 -9.61 -15.52 5.28
CA PRO A 167 -10.55 -16.09 4.32
C PRO A 167 -11.40 -14.99 3.67
N PHE A 168 -11.63 -15.11 2.37
CA PHE A 168 -12.62 -14.27 1.72
C PHE A 168 -14.03 -14.71 2.15
N ARG A 169 -14.79 -13.79 2.73
CA ARG A 169 -16.18 -13.98 3.16
C ARG A 169 -17.02 -12.83 2.62
N THR A 170 -18.08 -13.16 1.89
CA THR A 170 -19.10 -12.17 1.53
C THR A 170 -20.01 -11.92 2.72
N TYR A 171 -20.26 -10.67 3.03
CA TYR A 171 -21.32 -10.29 3.96
C TYR A 171 -22.61 -10.15 3.12
N ASN A 172 -23.58 -11.02 3.37
CA ASN A 172 -24.92 -10.95 2.81
C ASN A 172 -25.78 -10.02 3.66
#